data_290a5e8b45f04b70b65dc84a399ce932
#
_entry.id   290a5e8b45f04b70b65dc84a399ce932
#
_cell.length_a   1.000
_cell.length_b   1.000
_cell.length_c   1.000
_cell.angle_alpha   90.00
_cell.angle_beta   90.00
_cell.angle_gamma   90.00
#
_symmetry.space_group_name_H-M   'P 1'
#
loop_
_entity.id
_entity.type
_entity.pdbx_description
1 polymer ?
#
loop_
_entity_poly.entity_id
_entity_poly.type
_entity_poly.pdbx_seq_one_letter_code
_entity_poly.pdbx_strand_id
1 'polypeptide(L)'
;MLGINIHAVKIRPAAAASVALQLLAASTIPALSAGDPAAGQRDFATRCATCHATAPGENKIGPSLAGVFGGPSGSVAGFNYSAALKSAHLTWDNATLDKWLQNPSGLVHGTTMFVNLPSGNDRQDVIAYLKTLSTDRPTPPAAAQ
;
A
#
# COMPACT_ATOMS: atom_id res chain seq x y z
N MET A 1 47.74 -14.94 -82.83
CA MET A 1 47.54 -15.78 -81.64
C MET A 1 47.21 -14.79 -80.52
N LEU A 2 45.94 -14.62 -80.23
CA LEU A 2 45.47 -13.73 -79.12
C LEU A 2 45.37 -14.55 -77.85
N GLY A 3 46.13 -14.17 -76.80
CA GLY A 3 46.03 -14.70 -75.46
C GLY A 3 44.94 -13.98 -74.64
N ILE A 4 43.91 -14.71 -74.27
CA ILE A 4 42.84 -14.20 -73.44
C ILE A 4 43.24 -14.34 -71.96
N ASN A 5 43.42 -13.23 -71.27
CA ASN A 5 43.80 -13.14 -69.85
C ASN A 5 42.51 -13.10 -69.01
N ILE A 6 42.17 -14.24 -68.39
CA ILE A 6 41.01 -14.30 -67.51
C ILE A 6 41.43 -13.91 -66.09
N HIS A 7 41.03 -12.71 -65.69
CA HIS A 7 41.19 -12.26 -64.31
C HIS A 7 40.23 -12.99 -63.38
N ALA A 8 40.79 -13.78 -62.49
CA ALA A 8 40.01 -14.45 -61.43
C ALA A 8 39.40 -13.42 -60.49
N VAL A 9 38.06 -13.32 -60.53
CA VAL A 9 37.30 -12.51 -59.58
C VAL A 9 37.25 -13.26 -58.24
N LYS A 10 37.92 -12.73 -57.21
CA LYS A 10 37.81 -13.21 -55.82
C LYS A 10 36.48 -12.78 -55.23
N ILE A 11 35.57 -13.70 -55.10
CA ILE A 11 34.30 -13.53 -54.38
C ILE A 11 34.61 -13.59 -52.86
N ARG A 12 34.47 -12.46 -52.17
CA ARG A 12 34.56 -12.39 -50.69
C ARG A 12 33.27 -12.90 -50.11
N PRO A 13 33.25 -13.85 -49.14
CA PRO A 13 32.04 -14.23 -48.46
C PRO A 13 31.53 -13.08 -47.60
N ALA A 14 30.28 -12.71 -47.79
CA ALA A 14 29.56 -11.75 -46.97
C ALA A 14 29.38 -12.34 -45.56
N ALA A 15 29.85 -11.62 -44.56
CA ALA A 15 29.65 -11.94 -43.15
C ALA A 15 28.15 -11.84 -42.85
N ALA A 16 27.53 -12.97 -42.52
CA ALA A 16 26.16 -13.01 -42.00
C ALA A 16 26.14 -12.34 -40.61
N ALA A 17 25.60 -11.13 -40.53
CA ALA A 17 25.34 -10.48 -39.26
C ALA A 17 24.14 -11.19 -38.58
N SER A 18 24.42 -12.02 -37.58
CA SER A 18 23.41 -12.60 -36.71
C SER A 18 22.85 -11.52 -35.83
N VAL A 19 21.64 -11.05 -36.15
CA VAL A 19 20.87 -10.15 -35.27
C VAL A 19 20.33 -11.03 -34.14
N ALA A 20 20.99 -11.00 -32.99
CA ALA A 20 20.48 -11.62 -31.76
C ALA A 20 19.31 -10.76 -31.26
N LEU A 21 18.09 -11.27 -31.50
CA LEU A 21 16.86 -10.71 -30.93
C LEU A 21 16.85 -10.99 -29.42
N GLN A 22 17.31 -10.03 -28.62
CA GLN A 22 17.20 -10.09 -27.17
C GLN A 22 15.74 -9.88 -26.79
N LEU A 23 15.03 -10.94 -26.44
CA LEU A 23 13.75 -10.86 -25.73
C LEU A 23 14.01 -10.27 -24.35
N LEU A 24 13.73 -8.99 -24.16
CA LEU A 24 13.56 -8.40 -22.84
C LEU A 24 12.34 -9.05 -22.20
N ALA A 25 12.57 -10.03 -21.33
CA ALA A 25 11.55 -10.53 -20.45
C ALA A 25 11.15 -9.37 -19.50
N ALA A 26 10.06 -8.69 -19.83
CA ALA A 26 9.46 -7.73 -18.94
C ALA A 26 8.97 -8.49 -17.69
N SER A 27 9.74 -8.44 -16.62
CA SER A 27 9.31 -8.92 -15.32
C SER A 27 8.13 -8.05 -14.87
N THR A 28 6.92 -8.54 -15.09
CA THR A 28 5.71 -7.93 -14.51
C THR A 28 5.75 -8.16 -13.01
N ILE A 29 6.30 -7.20 -12.28
CA ILE A 29 6.11 -7.12 -10.83
C ILE A 29 4.59 -6.94 -10.65
N PRO A 30 3.89 -7.84 -9.92
CA PRO A 30 2.50 -7.60 -9.61
C PRO A 30 2.43 -6.30 -8.83
N ALA A 31 1.89 -5.25 -9.45
CA ALA A 31 1.55 -4.03 -8.74
C ALA A 31 0.55 -4.46 -7.66
N LEU A 32 0.89 -4.26 -6.37
CA LEU A 32 -0.10 -4.34 -5.31
C LEU A 32 -1.25 -3.45 -5.76
N SER A 33 -2.42 -4.06 -5.99
CA SER A 33 -3.58 -3.31 -6.45
C SER A 33 -3.83 -2.19 -5.45
N ALA A 34 -3.78 -0.96 -5.92
CA ALA A 34 -4.25 0.16 -5.11
C ALA A 34 -5.71 -0.14 -4.80
N GLY A 35 -6.07 -0.29 -3.51
CA GLY A 35 -7.42 -0.65 -3.12
C GLY A 35 -8.47 0.34 -3.65
N ASP A 36 -9.71 -0.13 -3.82
CA ASP A 36 -10.85 0.71 -4.22
C ASP A 36 -11.45 1.39 -2.98
N PRO A 37 -11.39 2.72 -2.83
CA PRO A 37 -11.94 3.42 -1.68
C PRO A 37 -13.48 3.29 -1.59
N ALA A 38 -14.19 3.09 -2.70
CA ALA A 38 -15.64 2.90 -2.66
C ALA A 38 -16.00 1.50 -2.14
N ALA A 39 -15.23 0.46 -2.48
CA ALA A 39 -15.34 -0.86 -1.86
C ALA A 39 -14.99 -0.78 -0.37
N GLY A 40 -13.89 -0.11 -0.02
CA GLY A 40 -13.46 0.10 1.35
C GLY A 40 -14.48 0.84 2.22
N GLN A 41 -15.20 1.81 1.66
CA GLN A 41 -16.31 2.48 2.36
C GLN A 41 -17.45 1.50 2.70
N ARG A 42 -17.80 0.59 1.81
CA ARG A 42 -18.83 -0.44 2.06
C ARG A 42 -18.38 -1.42 3.14
N ASP A 43 -17.13 -1.87 3.08
CA ASP A 43 -16.55 -2.74 4.11
C ASP A 43 -16.47 -2.03 5.46
N PHE A 44 -16.08 -0.76 5.48
CA PHE A 44 -16.12 0.05 6.69
C PHE A 44 -17.53 0.12 7.29
N ALA A 45 -18.53 0.42 6.48
CA ALA A 45 -19.92 0.54 6.94
C ALA A 45 -20.43 -0.75 7.59
N THR A 46 -20.03 -1.91 7.09
CA THR A 46 -20.52 -3.21 7.58
C THR A 46 -19.69 -3.78 8.74
N ARG A 47 -18.40 -3.49 8.80
CA ARG A 47 -17.47 -4.16 9.73
C ARG A 47 -16.86 -3.23 10.78
N CYS A 48 -16.79 -1.91 10.50
CA CYS A 48 -16.06 -0.96 11.34
C CYS A 48 -16.96 0.09 11.99
N ALA A 49 -18.04 0.52 11.30
CA ALA A 49 -18.86 1.66 11.70
C ALA A 49 -19.63 1.47 13.01
N THR A 50 -19.84 0.22 13.45
CA THR A 50 -20.40 -0.07 14.77
C THR A 50 -19.52 0.48 15.89
N CYS A 51 -18.20 0.36 15.73
CA CYS A 51 -17.23 0.74 16.75
C CYS A 51 -16.52 2.06 16.45
N HIS A 52 -16.42 2.49 15.19
CA HIS A 52 -15.69 3.68 14.79
C HIS A 52 -16.55 4.68 14.05
N ALA A 53 -16.30 5.97 14.27
CA ALA A 53 -16.82 7.06 13.45
C ALA A 53 -15.75 7.55 12.46
N THR A 54 -16.18 8.29 11.44
CA THR A 54 -15.32 8.96 10.47
C THR A 54 -15.30 10.48 10.63
N ALA A 55 -16.16 11.02 11.52
CA ALA A 55 -16.14 12.44 11.84
C ALA A 55 -15.05 12.75 12.89
N PRO A 56 -14.32 13.89 12.74
CA PRO A 56 -13.30 14.28 13.71
C PRO A 56 -13.88 14.43 15.13
N GLY A 57 -13.19 13.86 16.13
CA GLY A 57 -13.57 13.96 17.54
C GLY A 57 -14.75 13.08 17.98
N GLU A 58 -15.39 12.37 17.06
CA GLU A 58 -16.48 11.46 17.37
C GLU A 58 -15.95 10.07 17.76
N ASN A 59 -15.66 9.87 19.03
CA ASN A 59 -15.27 8.58 19.57
C ASN A 59 -16.51 7.75 19.93
N LYS A 60 -16.45 6.44 19.61
CA LYS A 60 -17.47 5.42 19.97
C LYS A 60 -16.81 4.36 20.87
N ILE A 61 -17.10 3.08 20.65
CA ILE A 61 -16.39 1.96 21.30
C ILE A 61 -14.90 1.99 20.94
N GLY A 62 -14.58 2.37 19.69
CA GLY A 62 -13.24 2.69 19.20
C GLY A 62 -13.08 4.19 18.93
N PRO A 63 -11.85 4.65 18.68
CA PRO A 63 -11.58 6.03 18.33
C PRO A 63 -12.16 6.41 16.97
N SER A 64 -12.36 7.72 16.76
CA SER A 64 -12.59 8.24 15.42
C SER A 64 -11.45 7.85 14.49
N LEU A 65 -11.78 7.48 13.24
CA LEU A 65 -10.78 7.19 12.20
C LEU A 65 -10.55 8.37 11.24
N ALA A 66 -11.15 9.55 11.53
CA ALA A 66 -10.82 10.78 10.82
C ALA A 66 -9.32 11.07 10.92
N GLY A 67 -8.66 11.19 9.77
CA GLY A 67 -7.23 11.49 9.72
C GLY A 67 -6.30 10.41 10.28
N VAL A 68 -6.76 9.17 10.45
CA VAL A 68 -5.94 8.10 11.05
C VAL A 68 -4.73 7.76 10.17
N PHE A 69 -4.89 7.72 8.84
CA PHE A 69 -3.81 7.38 7.94
C PHE A 69 -2.64 8.37 8.03
N GLY A 70 -1.43 7.84 8.15
CA GLY A 70 -0.21 8.62 8.35
C GLY A 70 -0.03 9.16 9.78
N GLY A 71 -0.96 8.90 10.71
CA GLY A 71 -0.88 9.32 12.11
C GLY A 71 -0.21 8.29 13.03
N PRO A 72 0.21 8.72 14.22
CA PRO A 72 0.74 7.81 15.22
C PRO A 72 -0.37 7.00 15.90
N SER A 73 -0.03 5.80 16.39
CA SER A 73 -0.92 4.99 17.21
C SER A 73 -1.25 5.69 18.52
N GLY A 74 -2.48 5.47 19.02
CA GLY A 74 -2.87 5.99 20.33
C GLY A 74 -3.03 7.51 20.43
N SER A 75 -3.17 8.22 19.29
CA SER A 75 -3.06 9.69 19.23
C SER A 75 -4.40 10.45 19.17
N VAL A 76 -5.53 9.78 18.94
CA VAL A 76 -6.83 10.47 18.85
C VAL A 76 -7.21 11.03 20.21
N ALA A 77 -7.46 12.34 20.24
CA ALA A 77 -7.81 13.03 21.47
C ALA A 77 -9.11 12.51 22.11
N GLY A 78 -9.14 12.46 23.41
CA GLY A 78 -10.34 12.05 24.18
C GLY A 78 -10.66 10.57 24.13
N PHE A 79 -9.87 9.72 23.45
CA PHE A 79 -10.07 8.27 23.46
C PHE A 79 -9.14 7.57 24.46
N ASN A 80 -9.69 6.64 25.23
CA ASN A 80 -8.89 5.89 26.21
C ASN A 80 -8.34 4.59 25.61
N TYR A 81 -7.15 4.66 25.03
CA TYR A 81 -6.45 3.52 24.45
C TYR A 81 -5.89 2.56 25.51
N SER A 82 -5.72 1.27 25.14
CA SER A 82 -4.93 0.34 25.93
C SER A 82 -3.48 0.84 26.11
N ALA A 83 -2.86 0.49 27.23
CA ALA A 83 -1.45 0.81 27.46
C ALA A 83 -0.56 0.25 26.32
N ALA A 84 -0.87 -0.95 25.86
CA ALA A 84 -0.15 -1.58 24.74
C ALA A 84 -0.16 -0.72 23.47
N LEU A 85 -1.32 -0.18 23.08
CA LEU A 85 -1.42 0.62 21.86
C LEU A 85 -0.78 2.00 22.02
N LYS A 86 -0.82 2.59 23.24
CA LYS A 86 -0.13 3.85 23.56
C LYS A 86 1.40 3.71 23.45
N SER A 87 1.95 2.57 23.87
CA SER A 87 3.39 2.30 23.86
C SER A 87 3.89 1.63 22.57
N ALA A 88 3.02 1.34 21.61
CA ALA A 88 3.41 0.66 20.38
C ALA A 88 4.22 1.54 19.41
N HIS A 89 4.10 2.88 19.51
CA HIS A 89 4.81 3.86 18.68
C HIS A 89 4.73 3.56 17.17
N LEU A 90 3.57 3.09 16.70
CA LEU A 90 3.34 2.79 15.30
C LEU A 90 2.93 4.05 14.54
N THR A 91 3.26 4.09 13.25
CA THR A 91 2.65 5.01 12.29
C THR A 91 1.67 4.22 11.42
N TRP A 92 0.46 4.74 11.24
CA TRP A 92 -0.60 4.11 10.46
C TRP A 92 -0.41 4.31 8.96
N ASP A 93 0.68 3.76 8.41
CA ASP A 93 0.92 3.67 6.98
C ASP A 93 0.25 2.43 6.35
N ASN A 94 0.43 2.24 5.03
CA ASN A 94 -0.14 1.08 4.34
C ASN A 94 0.28 -0.26 4.95
N ALA A 95 1.57 -0.42 5.23
CA ALA A 95 2.13 -1.69 5.68
C ALA A 95 1.68 -2.01 7.11
N THR A 96 1.65 -1.00 7.97
CA THR A 96 1.23 -1.12 9.36
C THR A 96 -0.27 -1.38 9.46
N LEU A 97 -1.10 -0.66 8.68
CA LEU A 97 -2.54 -0.89 8.63
C LEU A 97 -2.89 -2.26 8.05
N ASP A 98 -2.17 -2.73 7.03
CA ASP A 98 -2.40 -4.08 6.49
C ASP A 98 -2.17 -5.16 7.56
N LYS A 99 -1.05 -5.10 8.27
CA LYS A 99 -0.74 -6.01 9.38
C LYS A 99 -1.74 -5.89 10.52
N TRP A 100 -2.13 -4.67 10.88
CA TRP A 100 -3.10 -4.39 11.92
C TRP A 100 -4.46 -4.98 11.58
N LEU A 101 -4.98 -4.71 10.39
CA LEU A 101 -6.27 -5.23 9.95
C LEU A 101 -6.25 -6.74 9.74
N GLN A 102 -5.09 -7.33 9.43
CA GLN A 102 -4.94 -8.78 9.34
C GLN A 102 -5.02 -9.45 10.71
N ASN A 103 -4.33 -8.92 11.71
CA ASN A 103 -4.28 -9.48 13.06
C ASN A 103 -3.85 -8.41 14.08
N PRO A 104 -4.80 -7.65 14.67
CA PRO A 104 -4.47 -6.60 15.62
C PRO A 104 -3.68 -7.08 16.83
N SER A 105 -4.09 -8.19 17.45
CA SER A 105 -3.42 -8.74 18.62
C SER A 105 -2.05 -9.36 18.32
N GLY A 106 -1.84 -9.82 17.09
CA GLY A 106 -0.53 -10.28 16.63
C GLY A 106 0.46 -9.13 16.40
N LEU A 107 -0.02 -7.96 16.00
CA LEU A 107 0.81 -6.77 15.83
C LEU A 107 1.06 -6.06 17.17
N VAL A 108 0.02 -5.91 18.01
CA VAL A 108 0.11 -5.25 19.31
C VAL A 108 -0.56 -6.13 20.37
N HIS A 109 0.25 -6.93 21.04
CA HIS A 109 -0.26 -7.78 22.11
C HIS A 109 -0.82 -6.92 23.25
N GLY A 110 -2.06 -7.21 23.66
CA GLY A 110 -2.78 -6.41 24.69
C GLY A 110 -3.60 -5.26 24.12
N THR A 111 -3.79 -5.19 22.79
CA THR A 111 -4.82 -4.33 22.21
C THR A 111 -6.23 -4.81 22.55
N THR A 112 -7.18 -3.88 22.60
CA THR A 112 -8.62 -4.20 22.80
C THR A 112 -9.38 -4.38 21.49
N MET A 113 -8.79 -4.06 20.35
CA MET A 113 -9.38 -4.31 19.05
C MET A 113 -9.19 -5.79 18.65
N PHE A 114 -10.28 -6.47 18.36
CA PHE A 114 -10.30 -7.90 18.02
C PHE A 114 -10.82 -8.20 16.60
N VAL A 115 -11.34 -7.19 15.89
CA VAL A 115 -11.83 -7.36 14.51
C VAL A 115 -10.67 -7.48 13.56
N ASN A 116 -10.71 -8.48 12.67
CA ASN A 116 -9.73 -8.69 11.62
C ASN A 116 -10.37 -8.81 10.23
N LEU A 117 -9.60 -8.57 9.20
CA LEU A 117 -9.93 -8.72 7.79
C LEU A 117 -8.98 -9.75 7.15
N PRO A 118 -9.38 -11.03 6.99
CA PRO A 118 -8.51 -12.05 6.40
C PRO A 118 -8.15 -11.78 4.93
N SER A 119 -9.10 -11.24 4.15
CA SER A 119 -8.91 -10.94 2.72
C SER A 119 -7.93 -9.78 2.54
N GLY A 120 -6.87 -10.00 1.75
CA GLY A 120 -5.91 -8.96 1.42
C GLY A 120 -6.54 -7.82 0.61
N ASN A 121 -7.45 -8.14 -0.31
CA ASN A 121 -8.15 -7.13 -1.12
C ASN A 121 -9.02 -6.22 -0.24
N ASP A 122 -9.84 -6.81 0.65
CA ASP A 122 -10.69 -6.04 1.57
C ASP A 122 -9.83 -5.09 2.43
N ARG A 123 -8.66 -5.55 2.90
CA ARG A 123 -7.74 -4.69 3.66
C ARG A 123 -7.22 -3.53 2.84
N GLN A 124 -6.80 -3.77 1.59
CA GLN A 124 -6.32 -2.70 0.71
C GLN A 124 -7.44 -1.71 0.39
N ASP A 125 -8.66 -2.17 0.18
CA ASP A 125 -9.84 -1.33 -0.07
C ASP A 125 -10.15 -0.45 1.16
N VAL A 126 -10.20 -1.03 2.35
CA VAL A 126 -10.39 -0.27 3.60
C VAL A 126 -9.26 0.74 3.82
N ILE A 127 -8.01 0.37 3.58
CA ILE A 127 -6.86 1.31 3.68
C ILE A 127 -7.00 2.45 2.68
N ALA A 128 -7.43 2.17 1.44
CA ALA A 128 -7.69 3.20 0.45
C ALA A 128 -8.80 4.16 0.91
N TYR A 129 -9.86 3.66 1.52
CA TYR A 129 -10.91 4.50 2.11
C TYR A 129 -10.38 5.34 3.28
N LEU A 130 -9.62 4.77 4.20
CA LEU A 130 -9.04 5.49 5.34
C LEU A 130 -8.12 6.64 4.90
N LYS A 131 -7.45 6.51 3.76
CA LYS A 131 -6.67 7.61 3.16
C LYS A 131 -7.53 8.79 2.78
N THR A 132 -8.74 8.57 2.28
CA THR A 132 -9.66 9.66 1.92
C THR A 132 -10.09 10.48 3.13
N LEU A 133 -10.08 9.89 4.32
CA LEU A 133 -10.40 10.56 5.59
C LEU A 133 -9.24 11.39 6.15
N SER A 134 -8.06 11.32 5.52
CA SER A 134 -6.84 11.99 6.04
C SER A 134 -6.78 13.47 5.72
N THR A 135 -7.60 13.95 4.77
CA THR A 135 -7.74 15.38 4.46
C THR A 135 -8.35 16.17 5.62
N ASP A 136 -9.08 15.50 6.52
CA ASP A 136 -9.78 16.10 7.65
C ASP A 136 -8.96 16.13 8.95
N ARG A 137 -7.67 15.74 8.89
CA ARG A 137 -6.81 15.82 10.07
C ARG A 137 -6.54 17.29 10.42
N PRO A 138 -6.90 17.75 11.62
CA PRO A 138 -6.38 19.03 12.11
C PRO A 138 -4.85 18.97 12.09
N THR A 139 -4.23 19.92 11.41
CA THR A 139 -2.76 20.05 11.42
C THR A 139 -2.32 20.22 12.88
N PRO A 140 -1.43 19.34 13.41
CA PRO A 140 -0.89 19.58 14.74
C PRO A 140 -0.26 20.97 14.76
N PRO A 141 -0.43 21.75 15.84
CA PRO A 141 0.30 23.02 15.96
C PRO A 141 1.77 22.70 15.76
N ALA A 142 2.44 23.46 14.89
CA ALA A 142 3.86 23.31 14.62
C ALA A 142 4.56 23.25 15.97
N ALA A 143 5.25 22.13 16.24
CA ALA A 143 6.02 22.00 17.47
C ALA A 143 6.95 23.20 17.55
N ALA A 144 6.77 24.03 18.57
CA ALA A 144 7.67 25.13 18.85
C ALA A 144 9.06 24.52 19.07
N GLN A 145 9.95 24.76 18.09
CA GLN A 145 11.36 24.43 18.15
C GLN A 145 12.04 25.44 19.06
#